data_36121ee6295a3a76bb1795568cf96b48
#
_entry.id   36121ee6295a3a76bb1795568cf96b48
#
_cell.length_a   1.000
_cell.length_b   1.000
_cell.length_c   1.000
_cell.angle_alpha   90.00
_cell.angle_beta   90.00
_cell.angle_gamma   90.00
#
_symmetry.space_group_name_H-M   'P 1'
#
loop_
_entity.id
_entity.type
_entity.pdbx_description
1 polymer ?
#
loop_
_entity_poly.entity_id
_entity_poly.type
_entity_poly.pdbx_seq_one_letter_code
_entity_poly.pdbx_strand_id
1 'polypeptide(L)'
;MNPPSGILVMIKTVVTVLSLLTLCLFLFLFWLGYFSSRPPLTIDAATLAGDGSALNYCALPELDGSGLMAADIPKGNTPNCGYTHFPLPILAQCTEPLPEGADDIRGLWIGVQGGHVGHVERVEQCGTRVVVTSSGVIHDYGPNSTAGLNTNDTEGSVLFTMGQKEYCMRTSASMIWNDGVLDFHVFGWGPTVVKRYLEQGPAGDQLVWEYADGSSTYMDRICVLPNEHKTPEPRGKRYSLLTDKGT
;
A
#
# COMPACT_ATOMS: atom_id res chain seq x y z
N MET A 1 3.32 43.32 -42.87
CA MET A 1 3.58 41.98 -43.47
C MET A 1 2.74 40.97 -42.71
N ASN A 2 1.75 40.41 -43.37
CA ASN A 2 0.97 39.34 -42.74
C ASN A 2 1.77 38.03 -42.84
N PRO A 3 1.83 37.23 -41.75
CA PRO A 3 2.53 35.95 -41.81
C PRO A 3 1.87 35.05 -42.86
N PRO A 4 2.64 34.21 -43.55
CA PRO A 4 2.11 33.31 -44.56
C PRO A 4 1.09 32.37 -43.90
N SER A 5 -0.03 32.12 -44.58
CA SER A 5 -1.19 31.37 -44.09
C SER A 5 -0.82 30.00 -43.50
N GLY A 6 0.21 29.33 -43.98
CA GLY A 6 0.71 28.06 -43.49
C GLY A 6 1.31 28.12 -42.09
N ILE A 7 2.02 29.20 -41.75
CA ILE A 7 2.59 29.37 -40.41
C ILE A 7 1.49 29.55 -39.36
N LEU A 8 0.44 30.28 -39.68
CA LEU A 8 -0.68 30.51 -38.75
C LEU A 8 -1.45 29.22 -38.48
N VAL A 9 -1.65 28.37 -39.50
CA VAL A 9 -2.28 27.06 -39.35
C VAL A 9 -1.41 26.16 -38.47
N MET A 10 -0.11 26.11 -38.70
CA MET A 10 0.82 25.30 -37.90
C MET A 10 0.83 25.74 -36.44
N ILE A 11 0.86 27.04 -36.15
CA ILE A 11 0.82 27.56 -34.77
C ILE A 11 -0.50 27.17 -34.10
N LYS A 12 -1.65 27.30 -34.77
CA LYS A 12 -2.94 26.88 -34.21
C LYS A 12 -2.96 25.40 -33.90
N THR A 13 -2.47 24.56 -34.80
CA THR A 13 -2.41 23.12 -34.57
C THR A 13 -1.53 22.76 -33.38
N VAL A 14 -0.35 23.34 -33.27
CA VAL A 14 0.57 23.10 -32.14
C VAL A 14 -0.06 23.55 -30.82
N VAL A 15 -0.68 24.73 -30.77
CA VAL A 15 -1.38 25.24 -29.58
C VAL A 15 -2.53 24.30 -29.17
N THR A 16 -3.32 23.85 -30.13
CA THR A 16 -4.44 22.93 -29.87
C THR A 16 -3.93 21.60 -29.31
N VAL A 17 -2.90 21.01 -29.90
CA VAL A 17 -2.32 19.75 -29.43
C VAL A 17 -1.76 19.91 -28.03
N LEU A 18 -1.00 20.95 -27.74
CA LEU A 18 -0.47 21.23 -26.42
C LEU A 18 -1.57 21.42 -25.38
N SER A 19 -2.64 22.15 -25.73
CA SER A 19 -3.79 22.33 -24.82
C SER A 19 -4.51 21.04 -24.52
N LEU A 20 -4.70 20.17 -25.51
CA LEU A 20 -5.29 18.84 -25.31
C LEU A 20 -4.41 17.95 -24.44
N LEU A 21 -3.11 17.92 -24.66
CA LEU A 21 -2.18 17.15 -23.83
C LEU A 21 -2.17 17.64 -22.38
N THR A 22 -2.19 18.95 -22.16
CA THR A 22 -2.27 19.55 -20.83
C THR A 22 -3.58 19.18 -20.14
N LEU A 23 -4.70 19.26 -20.86
CA LEU A 23 -6.01 18.86 -20.33
C LEU A 23 -6.05 17.37 -19.98
N CYS A 24 -5.54 16.51 -20.85
CA CYS A 24 -5.45 15.07 -20.60
C CYS A 24 -4.59 14.77 -19.36
N LEU A 25 -3.44 15.42 -19.23
CA LEU A 25 -2.58 15.28 -18.06
C LEU A 25 -3.29 15.76 -16.80
N PHE A 26 -3.98 16.90 -16.86
CA PHE A 26 -4.74 17.43 -15.72
C PHE A 26 -5.86 16.48 -15.29
N LEU A 27 -6.63 15.95 -16.25
CA LEU A 27 -7.69 14.97 -15.99
C LEU A 27 -7.13 13.65 -15.45
N PHE A 28 -5.98 13.23 -15.96
CA PHE A 28 -5.29 12.04 -15.47
C PHE A 28 -4.82 12.21 -14.02
N LEU A 29 -4.18 13.32 -13.69
CA LEU A 29 -3.75 13.65 -12.34
C LEU A 29 -4.94 13.82 -11.38
N PHE A 30 -6.04 14.41 -11.86
CA PHE A 30 -7.28 14.52 -11.10
C PHE A 30 -7.89 13.13 -10.84
N TRP A 31 -7.89 12.27 -11.86
CA TRP A 31 -8.36 10.88 -11.74
C TRP A 31 -7.48 10.06 -10.79
N LEU A 32 -6.17 10.27 -10.79
CA LEU A 32 -5.25 9.69 -9.80
C LEU A 32 -5.49 10.20 -8.38
N GLY A 33 -6.39 11.16 -8.18
CA GLY A 33 -6.63 11.77 -6.88
C GLY A 33 -5.56 12.75 -6.43
N TYR A 34 -4.67 13.17 -7.34
CA TYR A 34 -3.56 14.09 -7.02
C TYR A 34 -4.06 15.42 -6.43
N PHE A 35 -5.24 15.89 -6.84
CA PHE A 35 -5.86 17.12 -6.36
C PHE A 35 -7.02 16.90 -5.39
N SER A 36 -7.38 15.65 -5.10
CA SER A 36 -8.46 15.35 -4.17
C SER A 36 -7.91 15.08 -2.77
N SER A 37 -7.82 16.13 -1.94
CA SER A 37 -7.74 15.94 -0.50
C SER A 37 -9.10 15.44 -0.01
N ARG A 38 -9.36 14.14 -0.04
CA ARG A 38 -10.52 13.58 0.62
C ARG A 38 -10.20 13.50 2.10
N PRO A 39 -11.11 13.93 2.99
CA PRO A 39 -10.93 13.65 4.40
C PRO A 39 -10.80 12.14 4.59
N PRO A 40 -9.95 11.67 5.51
CA PRO A 40 -9.87 10.27 5.83
C PRO A 40 -11.30 9.79 6.14
N LEU A 41 -11.67 8.63 5.57
CA LEU A 41 -12.91 7.97 5.96
C LEU A 41 -12.82 7.75 7.47
N THR A 42 -13.88 8.12 8.20
CA THR A 42 -13.95 7.87 9.62
C THR A 42 -13.92 6.36 9.83
N ILE A 43 -12.80 5.84 10.28
CA ILE A 43 -12.70 4.48 10.75
C ILE A 43 -13.30 4.46 12.14
N ASP A 44 -13.91 3.35 12.49
CA ASP A 44 -14.16 3.08 13.89
C ASP A 44 -12.83 3.23 14.66
N ALA A 45 -12.73 4.28 15.43
CA ALA A 45 -11.51 4.60 16.18
C ALA A 45 -11.11 3.44 17.12
N ALA A 46 -12.05 2.60 17.52
CA ALA A 46 -11.81 1.41 18.31
C ALA A 46 -10.95 0.36 17.57
N THR A 47 -11.01 0.32 16.24
CA THR A 47 -10.21 -0.63 15.45
C THR A 47 -8.75 -0.18 15.33
N LEU A 48 -8.48 1.11 15.44
CA LEU A 48 -7.13 1.67 15.36
C LEU A 48 -6.63 2.25 16.68
N ALA A 49 -7.52 2.46 17.65
CA ALA A 49 -7.15 2.90 18.99
C ALA A 49 -6.64 1.70 19.77
N GLY A 50 -5.42 1.77 20.22
CA GLY A 50 -4.80 0.73 21.00
C GLY A 50 -3.33 0.57 20.61
N ASP A 51 -2.62 -0.16 21.42
CA ASP A 51 -1.19 -0.36 21.24
C ASP A 51 -0.91 -1.75 20.65
N GLY A 52 -0.94 -1.83 19.32
CA GLY A 52 -0.56 -3.04 18.57
C GLY A 52 0.89 -3.44 18.82
N SER A 53 1.72 -2.54 19.38
CA SER A 53 3.12 -2.82 19.65
C SER A 53 3.35 -3.79 20.80
N ALA A 54 2.34 -4.05 21.63
CA ALA A 54 2.43 -4.96 22.77
C ALA A 54 2.02 -6.42 22.43
N LEU A 55 1.58 -6.68 21.20
CA LEU A 55 1.08 -7.99 20.80
C LEU A 55 2.20 -8.99 20.51
N ASN A 56 1.89 -10.27 20.74
CA ASN A 56 2.69 -11.39 20.23
C ASN A 56 2.19 -11.80 18.85
N TYR A 57 2.92 -11.41 17.81
CA TYR A 57 2.57 -11.66 16.42
C TYR A 57 2.85 -13.09 15.93
N CYS A 58 3.43 -13.95 16.77
CA CYS A 58 3.51 -15.38 16.50
C CYS A 58 2.29 -16.16 17.00
N ALA A 59 1.41 -15.53 17.78
CA ALA A 59 0.15 -16.11 18.23
C ALA A 59 -0.97 -15.72 17.24
N LEU A 60 -0.98 -16.38 16.08
CA LEU A 60 -1.99 -16.12 15.05
C LEU A 60 -3.31 -16.83 15.39
N PRO A 61 -4.48 -16.20 15.16
CA PRO A 61 -5.77 -16.86 15.29
C PRO A 61 -5.93 -17.98 14.26
N GLU A 62 -6.65 -19.03 14.63
CA GLU A 62 -7.05 -20.06 13.66
C GLU A 62 -8.09 -19.48 12.67
N LEU A 63 -7.99 -19.91 11.42
CA LEU A 63 -8.94 -19.53 10.36
C LEU A 63 -9.93 -20.68 10.14
N ASP A 64 -10.74 -20.95 11.16
CA ASP A 64 -11.69 -22.07 11.22
C ASP A 64 -13.14 -21.72 10.86
N GLY A 65 -13.39 -20.45 10.53
CA GLY A 65 -14.72 -19.95 10.20
C GLY A 65 -15.64 -19.73 11.40
N SER A 66 -15.15 -19.84 12.65
CA SER A 66 -15.96 -19.72 13.85
C SER A 66 -16.29 -18.27 14.25
N GLY A 67 -15.54 -17.30 13.75
CA GLY A 67 -15.68 -15.89 14.09
C GLY A 67 -16.27 -15.05 12.94
N LEU A 68 -15.81 -13.80 12.83
CA LEU A 68 -16.27 -12.89 11.79
C LEU A 68 -15.70 -13.28 10.42
N MET A 69 -16.47 -13.00 9.38
CA MET A 69 -16.00 -13.09 8.01
C MET A 69 -15.30 -11.77 7.62
N ALA A 70 -14.42 -11.81 6.65
CA ALA A 70 -13.68 -10.64 6.20
C ALA A 70 -14.59 -9.47 5.76
N ALA A 71 -15.77 -9.79 5.21
CA ALA A 71 -16.75 -8.79 4.77
C ALA A 71 -17.48 -8.09 5.92
N ASP A 72 -17.53 -8.69 7.11
CA ASP A 72 -18.21 -8.14 8.27
C ASP A 72 -17.37 -7.09 9.00
N ILE A 73 -16.09 -7.02 8.70
CA ILE A 73 -15.15 -6.11 9.34
C ILE A 73 -14.99 -4.84 8.50
N PRO A 74 -15.24 -3.66 9.08
CA PRO A 74 -15.07 -2.39 8.39
C PRO A 74 -13.68 -2.25 7.76
N LYS A 75 -13.61 -1.57 6.62
CA LYS A 75 -12.35 -1.30 5.93
C LYS A 75 -11.42 -0.45 6.80
N GLY A 76 -10.18 -0.87 6.91
CA GLY A 76 -9.13 -0.09 7.54
C GLY A 76 -8.58 1.00 6.63
N ASN A 77 -8.36 2.18 7.17
CA ASN A 77 -7.75 3.29 6.45
C ASN A 77 -6.61 3.90 7.27
N THR A 78 -5.65 4.51 6.60
CA THR A 78 -4.57 5.21 7.28
C THR A 78 -5.08 6.52 7.89
N PRO A 79 -5.01 6.72 9.22
CA PRO A 79 -5.46 7.96 9.84
C PRO A 79 -4.51 9.11 9.48
N ASN A 80 -5.05 10.27 9.13
CA ASN A 80 -4.30 11.51 8.91
C ASN A 80 -3.03 11.35 8.05
N CYS A 81 -3.09 10.55 7.00
CA CYS A 81 -1.97 10.24 6.11
C CYS A 81 -0.83 9.41 6.75
N GLY A 82 -0.94 9.02 7.96
CA GLY A 82 0.02 8.19 8.66
C GLY A 82 -0.42 7.93 10.09
N TYR A 83 -0.31 6.70 10.57
CA TYR A 83 -0.53 6.40 11.96
C TYR A 83 0.67 6.89 12.79
N THR A 84 0.41 7.35 14.02
CA THR A 84 1.45 7.81 14.96
C THR A 84 1.92 6.71 15.91
N HIS A 85 1.10 5.69 16.12
CA HIS A 85 1.43 4.51 16.91
C HIS A 85 1.01 3.29 16.12
N PHE A 86 1.76 2.20 16.24
CA PHE A 86 1.48 0.98 15.50
C PHE A 86 0.09 0.45 15.89
N PRO A 87 -0.86 0.34 14.95
CA PRO A 87 -2.25 0.08 15.28
C PRO A 87 -2.50 -1.39 15.63
N LEU A 88 -3.60 -1.63 16.35
CA LEU A 88 -4.13 -2.98 16.53
C LEU A 88 -4.43 -3.64 15.19
N PRO A 89 -4.38 -4.98 15.11
CA PRO A 89 -4.78 -5.69 13.91
C PRO A 89 -6.25 -5.42 13.56
N ILE A 90 -6.48 -5.14 12.27
CA ILE A 90 -7.83 -4.89 11.73
C ILE A 90 -8.63 -6.18 11.66
N LEU A 91 -7.97 -7.28 11.27
CA LEU A 91 -8.58 -8.58 11.08
C LEU A 91 -8.48 -9.51 12.31
N ALA A 92 -8.20 -8.96 13.51
CA ALA A 92 -7.98 -9.77 14.72
C ALA A 92 -9.13 -10.72 15.08
N GLN A 93 -10.37 -10.40 14.70
CA GLN A 93 -11.56 -11.21 14.99
C GLN A 93 -12.03 -12.01 13.76
N CYS A 94 -11.31 -11.94 12.68
CA CYS A 94 -11.64 -12.64 11.46
C CYS A 94 -11.08 -14.07 11.49
N THR A 95 -11.93 -15.05 11.21
CA THR A 95 -11.54 -16.46 11.16
C THR A 95 -11.92 -17.14 9.84
N GLU A 96 -12.29 -16.36 8.83
CA GLU A 96 -12.62 -16.89 7.50
C GLU A 96 -11.40 -17.62 6.91
N PRO A 97 -11.54 -18.88 6.48
CA PRO A 97 -10.47 -19.64 5.85
C PRO A 97 -9.90 -18.94 4.63
N LEU A 98 -8.59 -19.12 4.42
CA LEU A 98 -7.95 -18.63 3.20
C LEU A 98 -8.49 -19.36 1.97
N PRO A 99 -8.49 -18.71 0.79
CA PRO A 99 -8.87 -19.37 -0.45
C PRO A 99 -7.89 -20.51 -0.77
N GLU A 100 -8.39 -21.51 -1.49
CA GLU A 100 -7.56 -22.63 -1.96
C GLU A 100 -6.36 -22.11 -2.77
N GLY A 101 -5.17 -22.63 -2.47
CA GLY A 101 -3.92 -22.22 -3.10
C GLY A 101 -3.31 -20.90 -2.61
N ALA A 102 -3.90 -20.24 -1.61
CA ALA A 102 -3.28 -19.09 -0.97
C ALA A 102 -2.35 -19.52 0.18
N ASP A 103 -1.12 -19.03 0.17
CA ASP A 103 -0.20 -19.24 1.28
C ASP A 103 -0.59 -18.38 2.49
N ASP A 104 -0.36 -18.91 3.70
CA ASP A 104 -0.52 -18.17 4.95
C ASP A 104 0.70 -17.29 5.22
N ILE A 105 0.67 -16.08 4.69
CA ILE A 105 1.72 -15.07 4.88
C ILE A 105 1.44 -14.14 6.09
N ARG A 106 0.49 -14.47 6.95
CA ARG A 106 0.16 -13.67 8.14
C ARG A 106 1.33 -13.60 9.10
N GLY A 107 1.48 -12.46 9.76
CA GLY A 107 2.50 -12.26 10.79
C GLY A 107 3.14 -10.88 10.73
N LEU A 108 4.16 -10.74 11.54
CA LEU A 108 5.04 -9.57 11.54
C LEU A 108 6.37 -9.98 10.92
N TRP A 109 6.83 -9.23 9.95
CA TRP A 109 7.99 -9.53 9.13
C TRP A 109 9.01 -8.40 9.18
N ILE A 110 10.30 -8.76 9.19
CA ILE A 110 11.41 -7.80 9.13
C ILE A 110 12.33 -8.12 7.97
N GLY A 111 12.65 -7.13 7.14
CA GLY A 111 13.61 -7.29 6.06
C GLY A 111 15.01 -7.60 6.57
N VAL A 112 15.58 -8.70 6.11
CA VAL A 112 16.94 -9.16 6.51
C VAL A 112 17.94 -9.14 5.38
N GLN A 113 17.46 -9.17 4.12
CA GLN A 113 18.29 -9.14 2.93
C GLN A 113 17.59 -8.40 1.79
N GLY A 114 18.35 -7.75 0.92
CA GLY A 114 17.86 -7.05 -0.27
C GLY A 114 17.70 -5.56 -0.08
N GLY A 115 16.77 -4.94 -0.81
CA GLY A 115 16.63 -3.49 -0.88
C GLY A 115 16.03 -2.83 0.37
N HIS A 116 15.35 -3.58 1.24
CA HIS A 116 14.60 -3.05 2.38
C HIS A 116 14.98 -3.71 3.71
N VAL A 117 16.28 -3.85 3.98
CA VAL A 117 16.76 -4.36 5.26
C VAL A 117 16.30 -3.45 6.40
N GLY A 118 15.76 -4.05 7.47
CA GLY A 118 15.20 -3.34 8.62
C GLY A 118 13.78 -2.82 8.42
N HIS A 119 13.20 -2.93 7.22
CA HIS A 119 11.79 -2.64 7.01
C HIS A 119 10.92 -3.65 7.78
N VAL A 120 9.89 -3.15 8.46
CA VAL A 120 8.96 -4.00 9.19
C VAL A 120 7.55 -3.80 8.66
N GLU A 121 6.86 -4.92 8.42
CA GLU A 121 5.45 -4.91 8.06
C GLU A 121 4.67 -5.99 8.82
N ARG A 122 3.42 -5.69 9.15
CA ARG A 122 2.44 -6.69 9.56
C ARG A 122 1.56 -7.04 8.38
N VAL A 123 1.45 -8.33 8.10
CA VAL A 123 0.49 -8.86 7.13
C VAL A 123 -0.63 -9.57 7.88
N GLU A 124 -1.86 -9.21 7.57
CA GLU A 124 -3.07 -9.85 8.06
C GLU A 124 -3.82 -10.42 6.85
N GLN A 125 -4.32 -11.65 6.97
CA GLN A 125 -5.15 -12.29 5.94
C GLN A 125 -6.38 -12.91 6.58
N CYS A 126 -7.50 -12.83 5.87
CA CYS A 126 -8.72 -13.50 6.25
C CYS A 126 -9.63 -13.63 5.02
N GLY A 127 -10.04 -14.84 4.65
CA GLY A 127 -10.65 -15.07 3.36
C GLY A 127 -9.77 -14.52 2.24
N THR A 128 -10.34 -13.76 1.34
CA THR A 128 -9.60 -13.10 0.23
C THR A 128 -9.04 -11.71 0.59
N ARG A 129 -9.27 -11.24 1.83
CA ARG A 129 -8.82 -9.92 2.28
C ARG A 129 -7.40 -9.97 2.83
N VAL A 130 -6.59 -8.99 2.46
CA VAL A 130 -5.23 -8.82 2.98
C VAL A 130 -5.06 -7.38 3.46
N VAL A 131 -4.52 -7.22 4.66
CA VAL A 131 -4.16 -5.91 5.20
C VAL A 131 -2.67 -5.88 5.48
N VAL A 132 -1.99 -4.88 4.95
CA VAL A 132 -0.56 -4.65 5.18
C VAL A 132 -0.39 -3.35 5.95
N THR A 133 0.23 -3.43 7.12
CA THR A 133 0.51 -2.28 7.99
C THR A 133 2.01 -2.08 8.08
N SER A 134 2.52 -0.98 7.53
CA SER A 134 3.94 -0.66 7.57
C SER A 134 4.22 0.83 7.35
N SER A 135 5.37 1.31 7.79
CA SER A 135 5.86 2.66 7.49
C SER A 135 4.86 3.80 7.71
N GLY A 136 4.00 3.67 8.71
CA GLY A 136 2.96 4.66 9.01
C GLY A 136 1.70 4.52 8.16
N VAL A 137 1.57 3.49 7.32
CA VAL A 137 0.45 3.28 6.39
C VAL A 137 -0.25 1.96 6.64
N ILE A 138 -1.54 1.95 6.38
CA ILE A 138 -2.38 0.76 6.32
C ILE A 138 -2.86 0.60 4.88
N HIS A 139 -2.55 -0.54 4.28
CA HIS A 139 -3.06 -0.93 2.98
C HIS A 139 -4.07 -2.04 3.18
N ASP A 140 -5.33 -1.76 2.98
CA ASP A 140 -6.42 -2.72 3.15
C ASP A 140 -6.99 -3.11 1.79
N TYR A 141 -6.67 -4.31 1.37
CA TYR A 141 -7.17 -4.93 0.15
C TYR A 141 -8.41 -5.77 0.50
N GLY A 142 -9.57 -5.18 0.37
CA GLY A 142 -10.86 -5.76 0.77
C GLY A 142 -11.20 -7.11 0.15
N PRO A 143 -12.28 -7.76 0.62
CA PRO A 143 -12.57 -9.18 0.38
C PRO A 143 -12.90 -9.54 -1.07
N ASN A 144 -12.98 -8.61 -1.98
CA ASN A 144 -13.38 -8.83 -3.36
C ASN A 144 -12.36 -8.29 -4.37
N SER A 145 -11.08 -8.35 -4.05
CA SER A 145 -10.03 -7.97 -5.00
C SER A 145 -9.86 -9.02 -6.09
N THR A 146 -10.97 -9.33 -6.79
CA THR A 146 -10.91 -10.13 -8.00
C THR A 146 -10.34 -9.31 -9.14
N ALA A 147 -9.59 -9.97 -10.00
CA ALA A 147 -8.94 -9.41 -11.17
C ALA A 147 -9.75 -8.28 -11.83
N GLY A 148 -9.19 -7.12 -11.84
CA GLY A 148 -9.53 -6.07 -12.81
C GLY A 148 -10.49 -4.98 -12.37
N LEU A 149 -11.24 -5.05 -11.26
CA LEU A 149 -12.25 -4.03 -10.96
C LEU A 149 -12.38 -3.60 -9.50
N ASN A 150 -11.82 -4.30 -8.55
CA ASN A 150 -11.90 -3.90 -7.16
C ASN A 150 -10.65 -3.12 -6.77
N THR A 151 -10.65 -1.87 -7.16
CA THR A 151 -9.70 -0.90 -6.63
C THR A 151 -9.95 -0.75 -5.15
N ASN A 152 -9.10 -1.34 -4.35
CA ASN A 152 -9.05 -1.00 -2.95
C ASN A 152 -8.41 0.37 -2.87
N ASP A 153 -9.19 1.32 -2.43
CA ASP A 153 -8.67 2.60 -2.00
C ASP A 153 -7.72 2.35 -0.83
N THR A 154 -6.47 2.10 -1.12
CA THR A 154 -5.45 2.27 -0.12
C THR A 154 -5.30 3.75 0.07
N GLU A 155 -5.65 4.28 1.22
CA GLU A 155 -5.15 5.59 1.60
C GLU A 155 -3.65 5.47 1.80
N GLY A 156 -2.95 5.37 0.70
CA GLY A 156 -1.53 5.52 0.65
C GLY A 156 -1.24 7.00 0.74
N SER A 157 -0.64 7.42 1.80
CA SER A 157 -0.10 8.75 1.87
C SER A 157 1.15 8.82 1.02
N VAL A 158 1.05 9.25 -0.21
CA VAL A 158 2.17 9.88 -0.88
C VAL A 158 2.14 11.33 -0.45
N LEU A 159 3.06 11.71 0.43
CA LEU A 159 3.29 13.10 0.79
C LEU A 159 3.98 13.77 -0.39
N PHE A 160 3.24 14.57 -1.12
CA PHE A 160 3.83 15.51 -2.07
C PHE A 160 4.00 16.85 -1.37
N THR A 161 5.24 17.28 -1.24
CA THR A 161 5.57 18.63 -0.84
C THR A 161 5.49 19.51 -2.07
N MET A 162 4.35 20.15 -2.31
CA MET A 162 4.30 21.31 -3.20
C MET A 162 4.37 22.57 -2.33
N GLY A 163 5.53 23.14 -2.26
CA GLY A 163 5.82 24.22 -1.33
C GLY A 163 5.91 23.69 0.11
N GLN A 164 5.30 24.37 1.08
CA GLN A 164 5.28 23.96 2.49
C GLN A 164 4.00 23.21 2.89
N LYS A 165 3.24 22.70 1.94
CA LYS A 165 1.99 21.98 2.19
C LYS A 165 2.16 20.49 1.90
N GLU A 166 1.84 19.68 2.89
CA GLU A 166 1.77 18.23 2.77
C GLU A 166 0.36 17.83 2.32
N TYR A 167 0.28 17.00 1.29
CA TYR A 167 -0.99 16.48 0.78
C TYR A 167 -1.02 14.97 0.95
N CYS A 168 -2.13 14.47 1.51
CA CYS A 168 -2.43 13.06 1.45
C CYS A 168 -2.99 12.70 0.09
N MET A 169 -2.44 11.67 -0.52
CA MET A 169 -3.00 11.13 -1.75
C MET A 169 -3.68 9.81 -1.49
N ARG A 170 -4.82 9.62 -2.13
CA ARG A 170 -5.47 8.34 -2.23
C ARG A 170 -4.90 7.59 -3.43
N THR A 171 -4.40 6.38 -3.20
CA THR A 171 -3.93 5.49 -4.26
C THR A 171 -4.84 4.27 -4.34
N SER A 172 -5.01 3.75 -5.54
CA SER A 172 -5.73 2.50 -5.76
C SER A 172 -4.72 1.43 -6.18
N ALA A 173 -4.87 0.25 -5.60
CA ALA A 173 -4.14 -0.92 -6.00
C ALA A 173 -5.07 -2.13 -5.93
N SER A 174 -4.77 -3.18 -6.67
CA SER A 174 -5.42 -4.47 -6.53
C SER A 174 -4.38 -5.53 -6.20
N MET A 175 -4.84 -6.63 -5.65
CA MET A 175 -4.03 -7.81 -5.45
C MET A 175 -4.76 -9.04 -5.98
N ILE A 176 -4.00 -10.02 -6.44
CA ILE A 176 -4.52 -11.26 -6.99
C ILE A 176 -3.65 -12.40 -6.47
N TRP A 177 -4.30 -13.46 -5.97
CA TRP A 177 -3.63 -14.71 -5.70
C TRP A 177 -3.45 -15.51 -6.99
N ASN A 178 -2.22 -15.95 -7.25
CA ASN A 178 -1.85 -16.75 -8.41
C ASN A 178 -0.85 -17.83 -7.98
N ASP A 179 -1.33 -19.04 -7.78
CA ASP A 179 -0.54 -20.22 -7.38
C ASP A 179 0.40 -19.96 -6.18
N GLY A 180 -0.14 -19.51 -5.06
CA GLY A 180 0.63 -19.21 -3.84
C GLY A 180 1.34 -17.86 -3.86
N VAL A 181 1.37 -17.16 -4.98
CA VAL A 181 1.97 -15.83 -5.14
C VAL A 181 0.89 -14.77 -5.06
N LEU A 182 1.13 -13.75 -4.24
CA LEU A 182 0.29 -12.56 -4.15
C LEU A 182 0.84 -11.47 -5.05
N ASP A 183 0.18 -11.23 -6.17
CA ASP A 183 0.51 -10.20 -7.14
C ASP A 183 -0.14 -8.86 -6.79
N PHE A 184 0.64 -7.79 -6.71
CA PHE A 184 0.15 -6.43 -6.50
C PHE A 184 0.21 -5.63 -7.80
N HIS A 185 -0.93 -5.03 -8.15
CA HIS A 185 -1.10 -4.23 -9.36
C HIS A 185 -1.42 -2.77 -9.01
N VAL A 186 -0.67 -1.83 -9.60
CA VAL A 186 -0.98 -0.41 -9.47
C VAL A 186 -2.29 -0.09 -10.18
N PHE A 187 -3.11 0.75 -9.58
CA PHE A 187 -4.41 1.19 -10.11
C PHE A 187 -5.43 0.08 -10.38
N GLY A 188 -5.18 -1.14 -9.91
CA GLY A 188 -6.08 -2.27 -10.10
C GLY A 188 -6.05 -2.93 -11.48
N TRP A 189 -5.29 -2.44 -12.43
CA TRP A 189 -5.21 -2.95 -13.81
C TRP A 189 -3.83 -2.83 -14.46
N GLY A 190 -2.89 -2.22 -13.78
CA GLY A 190 -1.50 -2.07 -14.26
C GLY A 190 -0.71 -3.38 -14.19
N PRO A 191 0.55 -3.35 -14.61
CA PRO A 191 1.44 -4.50 -14.45
C PRO A 191 1.63 -4.84 -12.97
N THR A 192 2.00 -6.10 -12.69
CA THR A 192 2.47 -6.51 -11.36
C THR A 192 3.71 -5.69 -10.99
N VAL A 193 3.67 -5.02 -9.86
CA VAL A 193 4.77 -4.17 -9.38
C VAL A 193 5.53 -4.82 -8.24
N VAL A 194 4.86 -5.66 -7.45
CA VAL A 194 5.43 -6.44 -6.35
C VAL A 194 4.70 -7.76 -6.30
N LYS A 195 5.46 -8.84 -6.14
CA LYS A 195 4.96 -10.16 -5.77
C LYS A 195 5.34 -10.44 -4.33
N ARG A 196 4.48 -11.15 -3.60
CA ARG A 196 4.79 -11.69 -2.28
C ARG A 196 4.48 -13.17 -2.24
N TYR A 197 5.42 -13.93 -1.72
CA TYR A 197 5.31 -15.38 -1.58
C TYR A 197 6.22 -15.88 -0.47
N LEU A 198 6.05 -17.12 -0.05
CA LEU A 198 6.91 -17.78 0.93
C LEU A 198 8.01 -18.59 0.24
N GLU A 199 9.21 -18.50 0.77
CA GLU A 199 10.32 -19.41 0.45
C GLU A 199 10.89 -20.02 1.73
N GLN A 200 11.51 -21.18 1.59
CA GLN A 200 12.25 -21.82 2.69
C GLN A 200 13.58 -21.11 2.88
N GLY A 201 13.70 -20.39 3.98
CA GLY A 201 14.94 -19.75 4.40
C GLY A 201 15.72 -20.57 5.43
N PRO A 202 16.88 -20.07 5.86
CA PRO A 202 17.74 -20.77 6.84
C PRO A 202 17.11 -20.98 8.21
N ALA A 203 16.17 -20.12 8.60
CA ALA A 203 15.51 -20.13 9.92
C ALA A 203 14.02 -20.52 9.85
N GLY A 204 13.52 -20.94 8.71
CA GLY A 204 12.12 -21.25 8.44
C GLY A 204 11.61 -20.47 7.24
N ASP A 205 10.29 -20.34 7.13
CA ASP A 205 9.68 -19.60 6.03
C ASP A 205 10.09 -18.12 6.05
N GLN A 206 10.51 -17.61 4.90
CA GLN A 206 10.75 -16.19 4.65
C GLN A 206 9.67 -15.64 3.71
N LEU A 207 9.20 -14.43 3.99
CA LEU A 207 8.37 -13.68 3.07
C LEU A 207 9.27 -12.97 2.07
N VAL A 208 9.08 -13.26 0.80
CA VAL A 208 9.84 -12.63 -0.28
C VAL A 208 9.00 -11.55 -0.94
N TRP A 209 9.59 -10.38 -1.13
CA TRP A 209 9.12 -9.35 -2.03
C TRP A 209 9.96 -9.37 -3.28
N GLU A 210 9.35 -9.61 -4.41
CA GLU A 210 9.98 -9.52 -5.72
C GLU A 210 9.39 -8.33 -6.47
N TYR A 211 10.25 -7.43 -6.90
CA TYR A 211 9.86 -6.25 -7.66
C TYR A 211 9.91 -6.51 -9.16
N ALA A 212 9.20 -5.67 -9.92
CA ALA A 212 9.15 -5.75 -11.38
C ALA A 212 10.52 -5.63 -12.08
N ASP A 213 11.51 -5.05 -11.40
CA ASP A 213 12.90 -4.96 -11.89
C ASP A 213 13.74 -6.21 -11.59
N GLY A 214 13.14 -7.22 -10.96
CA GLY A 214 13.79 -8.47 -10.57
C GLY A 214 14.58 -8.39 -9.26
N SER A 215 14.59 -7.24 -8.58
CA SER A 215 15.18 -7.15 -7.24
C SER A 215 14.25 -7.80 -6.21
N SER A 216 14.83 -8.35 -5.13
CA SER A 216 14.07 -9.00 -4.06
C SER A 216 14.48 -8.50 -2.68
N THR A 217 13.53 -8.58 -1.76
CA THR A 217 13.76 -8.40 -0.32
C THR A 217 13.26 -9.64 0.39
N TYR A 218 14.11 -10.21 1.23
CA TYR A 218 13.77 -11.37 2.06
C TYR A 218 13.49 -10.91 3.48
N MET A 219 12.41 -11.40 4.06
CA MET A 219 11.93 -10.98 5.36
C MET A 219 11.74 -12.19 6.29
N ASP A 220 12.30 -12.08 7.49
CA ASP A 220 12.10 -13.08 8.53
C ASP A 220 10.87 -12.74 9.37
N ARG A 221 10.19 -13.79 9.87
CA ARG A 221 9.08 -13.64 10.79
C ARG A 221 9.58 -13.27 12.18
N ILE A 222 8.97 -12.26 12.79
CA ILE A 222 9.27 -11.83 14.16
C ILE A 222 7.98 -11.82 15.01
N CYS A 223 8.12 -12.04 16.31
CA CYS A 223 6.97 -12.12 17.22
C CYS A 223 6.65 -10.80 17.91
N VAL A 224 7.61 -9.88 17.98
CA VAL A 224 7.48 -8.63 18.72
C VAL A 224 7.90 -7.48 17.84
N LEU A 225 7.12 -6.40 17.86
CA LEU A 225 7.44 -5.20 17.10
C LEU A 225 8.69 -4.51 17.67
N PRO A 226 9.74 -4.26 16.86
CA PRO A 226 10.91 -3.51 17.30
C PRO A 226 10.55 -2.10 17.77
N ASN A 227 11.27 -1.58 18.76
CA ASN A 227 10.95 -0.30 19.40
C ASN A 227 10.93 0.88 18.42
N GLU A 228 11.83 0.89 17.45
CA GLU A 228 11.95 1.90 16.41
C GLU A 228 10.73 1.98 15.46
N HIS A 229 9.94 0.90 15.41
CA HIS A 229 8.75 0.82 14.56
C HIS A 229 7.44 1.08 15.32
N LYS A 230 7.47 1.18 16.65
CA LYS A 230 6.27 1.42 17.47
C LYS A 230 5.66 2.79 17.19
N THR A 231 6.53 3.78 16.95
CA THR A 231 6.16 5.14 16.62
C THR A 231 6.88 5.53 15.34
N PRO A 232 6.29 5.34 14.17
CA PRO A 232 6.93 5.67 12.91
C PRO A 232 7.20 7.16 12.82
N GLU A 233 8.33 7.52 12.19
CA GLU A 233 8.62 8.91 11.91
C GLU A 233 7.53 9.56 11.05
N PRO A 234 7.19 10.82 11.30
CA PRO A 234 6.32 11.59 10.42
C PRO A 234 6.86 11.55 8.98
N ARG A 235 6.01 11.22 8.03
CA ARG A 235 6.43 11.01 6.63
C ARG A 235 7.11 12.20 5.97
N GLY A 236 6.79 13.43 6.35
CA GLY A 236 7.42 14.64 5.82
C GLY A 236 8.94 14.68 5.96
N LYS A 237 9.52 13.87 6.86
CA LYS A 237 10.97 13.75 6.99
C LYS A 237 11.60 12.65 6.12
N ARG A 238 10.83 11.61 5.73
CA ARG A 238 11.36 10.47 4.95
C ARG A 238 11.51 10.75 3.46
N TYR A 239 10.80 11.74 2.94
CA TYR A 239 10.78 12.05 1.50
C TYR A 239 11.51 13.33 1.11
N SER A 240 12.42 13.83 1.94
CA SER A 240 13.42 14.77 1.44
C SER A 240 14.49 14.02 0.62
N LEU A 241 14.05 13.21 -0.33
CA LEU A 241 14.90 12.53 -1.32
C LEU A 241 15.67 13.48 -2.24
N LEU A 242 15.57 14.79 -2.02
CA LEU A 242 16.25 15.80 -2.85
C LEU A 242 17.35 16.56 -2.12
N THR A 243 17.65 16.28 -0.86
CA THR A 243 18.66 17.09 -0.14
C THR A 243 19.80 16.32 0.53
N ASP A 244 19.82 14.99 0.45
CA ASP A 244 20.97 14.25 0.95
C ASP A 244 21.89 13.78 -0.18
N LYS A 245 22.42 14.74 -0.95
CA LYS A 245 23.70 14.56 -1.60
C LYS A 245 24.75 15.02 -0.60
N GLY A 246 25.36 14.03 0.04
CA GLY A 246 26.38 14.20 1.04
C GLY A 246 27.41 15.26 0.69
N THR A 247 27.74 16.06 1.67
CA THR A 247 29.03 16.73 1.81
C THR A 247 30.05 15.74 2.31
#